data_ea6a3057d4d8dffaba8c6e560f8dfed6
#
_entry.id   ea6a3057d4d8dffaba8c6e560f8dfed6
#
_cell.length_a   1.000
_cell.length_b   1.000
_cell.length_c   1.000
_cell.angle_alpha   90.00
_cell.angle_beta   90.00
_cell.angle_gamma   90.00
#
_symmetry.space_group_name_H-M   'P 1'
#
loop_
_entity.id
_entity.type
_entity.pdbx_description
1 polymer ?
#
loop_
_entity_poly.entity_id
_entity_poly.type
_entity_poly.pdbx_seq_one_letter_code
_entity_poly.pdbx_strand_id
1 'polypeptide(L)'
;MAQKDLYGRIQSFLTRRESASYFWKLRTQAQHKNPLIRYWARLRYHKLMLRNGSGIPYMTRIDGLPSFPHGIVGVFISQGAHIGENCVIFHQVTIGSNLIVGSKGYGAPSIGSNVFIGCGAKIIGGVHIGDNVRIGANCVVTEDVPANATVVLERPRIILHEETQELVESREIPNAD
;
A
#
# COMPACT_ATOMS: atom_id res chain seq x y z
N MET A 1 -5.12 -36.75 -13.40
CA MET A 1 -5.15 -35.43 -14.05
C MET A 1 -6.23 -34.50 -13.48
N ALA A 2 -7.49 -34.96 -13.27
CA ALA A 2 -8.60 -34.10 -12.78
C ALA A 2 -8.43 -33.49 -11.38
N GLN A 3 -7.71 -34.14 -10.47
CA GLN A 3 -7.56 -33.67 -9.07
C GLN A 3 -6.58 -32.50 -8.93
N LYS A 4 -5.56 -32.39 -9.81
CA LYS A 4 -4.66 -31.22 -9.86
C LYS A 4 -5.36 -29.97 -10.40
N ASP A 5 -6.30 -30.16 -11.33
CA ASP A 5 -7.08 -29.06 -11.91
C ASP A 5 -8.10 -28.48 -10.90
N LEU A 6 -8.76 -29.35 -10.11
CA LEU A 6 -9.68 -28.93 -9.06
C LEU A 6 -8.97 -28.13 -7.96
N TYR A 7 -7.79 -28.59 -7.50
CA TYR A 7 -6.99 -27.88 -6.50
C TYR A 7 -6.51 -26.53 -7.02
N GLY A 8 -6.05 -26.46 -8.27
CA GLY A 8 -5.67 -25.22 -8.93
C GLY A 8 -6.86 -24.25 -9.06
N ARG A 9 -8.06 -24.76 -9.37
CA ARG A 9 -9.30 -23.96 -9.46
C ARG A 9 -9.78 -23.47 -8.09
N ILE A 10 -9.68 -24.31 -7.05
CA ILE A 10 -9.99 -23.93 -5.67
C ILE A 10 -8.96 -22.91 -5.17
N GLN A 11 -7.67 -23.12 -5.40
CA GLN A 11 -6.63 -22.14 -5.08
C GLN A 11 -6.86 -20.82 -5.84
N SER A 12 -7.15 -20.86 -7.12
CA SER A 12 -7.44 -19.65 -7.91
C SER A 12 -8.74 -18.98 -7.46
N PHE A 13 -9.70 -19.71 -6.88
CA PHE A 13 -10.92 -19.17 -6.29
C PHE A 13 -10.67 -18.59 -4.89
N LEU A 14 -9.86 -19.26 -4.06
CA LEU A 14 -9.48 -18.79 -2.72
C LEU A 14 -8.43 -17.67 -2.76
N THR A 15 -7.51 -17.75 -3.73
CA THR A 15 -6.53 -16.71 -4.07
C THR A 15 -7.02 -15.78 -5.17
N ARG A 16 -8.29 -15.88 -5.57
CA ARG A 16 -8.88 -14.86 -6.41
C ARG A 16 -8.69 -13.55 -5.67
N ARG A 17 -7.52 -12.98 -5.91
CA ARG A 17 -7.26 -11.57 -5.72
C ARG A 17 -8.51 -10.92 -6.24
N GLU A 18 -9.30 -10.37 -5.32
CA GLU A 18 -10.44 -9.56 -5.73
C GLU A 18 -9.83 -8.61 -6.73
N SER A 19 -10.15 -8.80 -8.00
CA SER A 19 -9.35 -8.27 -9.10
C SER A 19 -9.24 -6.77 -8.90
N ALA A 20 -8.15 -6.15 -9.30
CA ALA A 20 -8.03 -4.70 -9.28
C ALA A 20 -9.28 -4.04 -9.86
N SER A 21 -9.93 -4.68 -10.84
CA SER A 21 -11.22 -4.29 -11.40
C SER A 21 -12.36 -4.26 -10.38
N TYR A 22 -12.41 -5.19 -9.40
CA TYR A 22 -13.44 -5.19 -8.36
C TYR A 22 -13.25 -4.03 -7.37
N PHE A 23 -12.02 -3.76 -6.95
CA PHE A 23 -11.68 -2.59 -6.14
C PHE A 23 -12.12 -1.29 -6.82
N TRP A 24 -11.75 -1.09 -8.07
CA TRP A 24 -12.09 0.09 -8.84
C TRP A 24 -13.60 0.23 -9.05
N LYS A 25 -14.29 -0.87 -9.36
CA LYS A 25 -15.75 -0.89 -9.49
C LYS A 25 -16.44 -0.45 -8.20
N LEU A 26 -16.04 -1.00 -7.04
CA LEU A 26 -16.61 -0.61 -5.75
C LEU A 26 -16.30 0.84 -5.40
N ARG A 27 -15.07 1.31 -5.68
CA ARG A 27 -14.68 2.70 -5.44
C ARG A 27 -15.53 3.67 -6.24
N THR A 28 -15.77 3.40 -7.52
CA THR A 28 -16.66 4.21 -8.38
C THR A 28 -18.10 4.17 -7.87
N GLN A 29 -18.61 2.99 -7.52
CA GLN A 29 -19.97 2.83 -6.99
C GLN A 29 -20.17 3.51 -5.62
N ALA A 30 -19.12 3.58 -4.80
CA ALA A 30 -19.15 4.28 -3.51
C ALA A 30 -19.37 5.80 -3.64
N GLN A 31 -19.21 6.34 -4.84
CA GLN A 31 -19.42 7.73 -5.20
C GLN A 31 -20.67 7.93 -6.11
N HIS A 32 -21.46 6.88 -6.33
CA HIS A 32 -22.61 6.90 -7.23
C HIS A 32 -23.69 7.88 -6.76
N LYS A 33 -24.40 8.50 -7.71
CA LYS A 33 -25.48 9.47 -7.43
C LYS A 33 -26.66 8.83 -6.70
N ASN A 34 -27.03 7.59 -7.08
CA ASN A 34 -28.12 6.85 -6.42
C ASN A 34 -27.70 6.46 -4.98
N PRO A 35 -28.47 6.85 -3.95
CA PRO A 35 -28.12 6.62 -2.55
C PRO A 35 -28.09 5.14 -2.16
N LEU A 36 -28.95 4.31 -2.73
CA LEU A 36 -28.99 2.87 -2.43
C LEU A 36 -27.75 2.16 -2.97
N ILE A 37 -27.36 2.44 -4.22
CA ILE A 37 -26.13 1.88 -4.82
C ILE A 37 -24.91 2.33 -4.00
N ARG A 38 -24.85 3.62 -3.66
CA ARG A 38 -23.78 4.20 -2.86
C ARG A 38 -23.66 3.54 -1.48
N TYR A 39 -24.77 3.33 -0.78
CA TYR A 39 -24.80 2.71 0.54
C TYR A 39 -24.23 1.28 0.50
N TRP A 40 -24.76 0.44 -0.39
CA TRP A 40 -24.30 -0.94 -0.51
C TRP A 40 -22.86 -1.06 -1.01
N ALA A 41 -22.44 -0.18 -1.91
CA ALA A 41 -21.08 -0.13 -2.38
C ALA A 41 -20.09 0.25 -1.26
N ARG A 42 -20.42 1.23 -0.42
CA ARG A 42 -19.61 1.64 0.72
C ARG A 42 -19.44 0.53 1.75
N LEU A 43 -20.51 -0.22 2.05
CA LEU A 43 -20.41 -1.38 2.94
C LEU A 43 -19.47 -2.45 2.39
N ARG A 44 -19.62 -2.80 1.11
CA ARG A 44 -18.74 -3.77 0.44
C ARG A 44 -17.30 -3.26 0.34
N TYR A 45 -17.13 -1.98 0.05
CA TYR A 45 -15.82 -1.34 0.01
C TYR A 45 -15.13 -1.39 1.38
N HIS A 46 -15.83 -1.04 2.44
CA HIS A 46 -15.31 -1.14 3.81
C HIS A 46 -14.91 -2.58 4.17
N LYS A 47 -15.76 -3.56 3.85
CA LYS A 47 -15.43 -4.98 4.04
C LYS A 47 -14.20 -5.40 3.24
N LEU A 48 -14.02 -4.89 2.02
CA LEU A 48 -12.84 -5.13 1.21
C LEU A 48 -11.58 -4.56 1.87
N MET A 49 -11.64 -3.33 2.40
CA MET A 49 -10.53 -2.71 3.13
C MET A 49 -10.14 -3.54 4.36
N LEU A 50 -11.11 -3.92 5.19
CA LEU A 50 -10.88 -4.74 6.40
C LEU A 50 -10.22 -6.09 6.07
N ARG A 51 -10.70 -6.78 5.02
CA ARG A 51 -10.15 -8.10 4.61
C ARG A 51 -8.70 -8.03 4.15
N ASN A 52 -8.30 -6.90 3.58
CA ASN A 52 -6.93 -6.70 3.09
C ASN A 52 -6.04 -5.97 4.11
N GLY A 53 -6.54 -5.66 5.31
CA GLY A 53 -5.81 -4.83 6.27
C GLY A 53 -5.35 -3.51 5.65
N SER A 54 -6.19 -2.89 4.81
CA SER A 54 -5.85 -1.70 4.04
C SER A 54 -6.78 -0.52 4.36
N GLY A 55 -6.33 0.68 4.02
CA GLY A 55 -7.07 1.92 4.22
C GLY A 55 -6.89 2.86 3.04
N ILE A 56 -7.73 2.73 2.02
CA ILE A 56 -7.74 3.60 0.84
C ILE A 56 -9.10 4.29 0.79
N PRO A 57 -9.24 5.55 1.21
CA PRO A 57 -10.52 6.25 1.13
C PRO A 57 -10.99 6.35 -0.32
N TYR A 58 -12.29 6.09 -0.56
CA TYR A 58 -12.83 6.18 -1.92
C TYR A 58 -12.82 7.62 -2.49
N MET A 59 -12.62 8.61 -1.64
CA MET A 59 -12.53 10.03 -2.01
C MET A 59 -11.10 10.50 -2.32
N THR A 60 -10.07 9.70 -2.02
CA THR A 60 -8.67 10.06 -2.35
C THR A 60 -8.56 10.37 -3.84
N ARG A 61 -7.89 11.47 -4.19
CA ARG A 61 -7.69 11.84 -5.59
C ARG A 61 -6.68 10.89 -6.25
N ILE A 62 -7.15 10.11 -7.20
CA ILE A 62 -6.33 9.16 -7.97
C ILE A 62 -6.68 9.35 -9.43
N ASP A 63 -5.72 9.80 -10.20
CA ASP A 63 -5.84 9.97 -11.63
C ASP A 63 -5.52 8.63 -12.31
N GLY A 64 -6.41 8.14 -13.17
CA GLY A 64 -6.26 6.82 -13.79
C GLY A 64 -6.49 5.64 -12.85
N LEU A 65 -5.86 4.52 -13.15
CA LEU A 65 -6.03 3.23 -12.46
C LEU A 65 -4.65 2.67 -12.07
N PRO A 66 -4.07 3.07 -10.93
CA PRO A 66 -2.84 2.47 -10.44
C PRO A 66 -2.88 0.95 -10.43
N SER A 67 -1.78 0.32 -10.78
CA SER A 67 -1.61 -1.12 -10.69
C SER A 67 -1.23 -1.52 -9.27
N PHE A 68 -1.87 -2.57 -8.75
CA PHE A 68 -1.54 -3.23 -7.50
C PHE A 68 -1.12 -4.67 -7.77
N PRO A 69 0.15 -4.95 -8.10
CA PRO A 69 0.59 -6.29 -8.54
C PRO A 69 0.32 -7.38 -7.52
N HIS A 70 0.38 -7.06 -6.23
CA HIS A 70 0.11 -7.98 -5.12
C HIS A 70 -1.25 -7.72 -4.44
N GLY A 71 -2.17 -7.04 -5.14
CA GLY A 71 -3.41 -6.55 -4.52
C GLY A 71 -3.15 -5.38 -3.56
N ILE A 72 -4.20 -4.98 -2.85
CA ILE A 72 -4.15 -3.81 -1.95
C ILE A 72 -3.75 -4.18 -0.51
N VAL A 73 -3.17 -5.35 -0.27
CA VAL A 73 -2.85 -5.86 1.08
C VAL A 73 -1.94 -4.90 1.83
N GLY A 74 -2.39 -4.41 2.98
CA GLY A 74 -1.64 -3.49 3.83
C GLY A 74 -1.35 -2.12 3.20
N VAL A 75 -2.06 -1.74 2.13
CA VAL A 75 -1.89 -0.42 1.50
C VAL A 75 -2.73 0.60 2.23
N PHE A 76 -2.10 1.65 2.74
CA PHE A 76 -2.75 2.79 3.36
C PHE A 76 -2.47 4.06 2.58
N ILE A 77 -3.53 4.77 2.18
CA ILE A 77 -3.42 6.03 1.45
C ILE A 77 -4.27 7.08 2.16
N SER A 78 -3.69 8.23 2.46
CA SER A 78 -4.43 9.35 3.05
C SER A 78 -5.50 9.89 2.09
N GLN A 79 -6.62 10.34 2.63
CA GLN A 79 -7.67 10.99 1.84
C GLN A 79 -7.18 12.25 1.13
N GLY A 80 -6.26 12.99 1.76
CA GLY A 80 -5.69 14.22 1.19
C GLY A 80 -4.61 13.98 0.14
N ALA A 81 -4.15 12.75 -0.04
CA ALA A 81 -3.12 12.45 -1.04
C ALA A 81 -3.65 12.56 -2.47
N HIS A 82 -2.76 12.90 -3.39
CA HIS A 82 -2.99 12.86 -4.82
C HIS A 82 -2.05 11.84 -5.47
N ILE A 83 -2.57 11.01 -6.37
CA ILE A 83 -1.78 10.02 -7.11
C ILE A 83 -2.04 10.20 -8.59
N GLY A 84 -0.98 10.45 -9.35
CA GLY A 84 -1.01 10.61 -10.80
C GLY A 84 -1.27 9.30 -11.55
N GLU A 85 -1.21 9.38 -12.87
CA GLU A 85 -1.50 8.26 -13.76
C GLU A 85 -0.40 7.19 -13.79
N ASN A 86 -0.77 5.97 -14.19
CA ASN A 86 0.15 4.85 -14.47
C ASN A 86 1.09 4.49 -13.28
N CYS A 87 0.69 4.76 -12.06
CA CYS A 87 1.46 4.38 -10.89
C CYS A 87 1.37 2.88 -10.62
N VAL A 88 2.46 2.31 -10.08
CA VAL A 88 2.54 0.93 -9.61
C VAL A 88 2.79 0.96 -8.10
N ILE A 89 1.86 0.41 -7.33
CA ILE A 89 1.90 0.45 -5.86
C ILE A 89 1.90 -0.98 -5.33
N PHE A 90 2.97 -1.37 -4.65
CA PHE A 90 3.09 -2.70 -4.06
C PHE A 90 2.39 -2.77 -2.69
N HIS A 91 2.30 -3.98 -2.15
CA HIS A 91 1.70 -4.24 -0.85
C HIS A 91 2.43 -3.52 0.29
N GLN A 92 1.73 -3.28 1.42
CA GLN A 92 2.25 -2.64 2.63
C GLN A 92 2.80 -1.20 2.42
N VAL A 93 2.48 -0.57 1.31
CA VAL A 93 2.82 0.84 1.06
C VAL A 93 1.94 1.75 1.90
N THR A 94 2.54 2.80 2.47
CA THR A 94 1.80 3.87 3.15
C THR A 94 2.06 5.21 2.45
N ILE A 95 1.01 5.90 2.06
CA ILE A 95 1.03 7.28 1.55
C ILE A 95 0.23 8.10 2.55
N GLY A 96 0.91 8.67 3.54
CA GLY A 96 0.32 9.24 4.76
C GLY A 96 0.48 10.75 4.87
N SER A 97 -0.52 11.41 5.46
CA SER A 97 -0.43 12.84 5.79
C SER A 97 0.34 13.06 7.09
N ASN A 98 1.08 14.17 7.15
CA ASN A 98 1.54 14.75 8.40
C ASN A 98 0.52 15.83 8.84
N LEU A 99 -0.11 15.61 9.99
CA LEU A 99 -1.14 16.49 10.54
C LEU A 99 -0.64 17.40 11.67
N ILE A 100 0.66 17.42 11.94
CA ILE A 100 1.26 18.27 12.97
C ILE A 100 1.39 19.70 12.42
N VAL A 101 0.48 20.57 12.83
CA VAL A 101 0.44 21.97 12.39
C VAL A 101 1.76 22.68 12.73
N GLY A 102 2.31 23.41 11.76
CA GLY A 102 3.58 24.13 11.90
C GLY A 102 4.85 23.27 11.77
N SER A 103 4.73 21.94 11.60
CA SER A 103 5.88 21.10 11.32
C SER A 103 6.33 21.19 9.85
N LYS A 104 7.62 20.97 9.60
CA LYS A 104 8.13 20.76 8.24
C LYS A 104 7.42 19.55 7.63
N GLY A 105 6.92 19.69 6.41
CA GLY A 105 6.18 18.60 5.74
C GLY A 105 4.73 18.42 6.21
N TYR A 106 4.10 19.45 6.85
CA TYR A 106 2.66 19.43 7.09
C TYR A 106 1.88 19.26 5.79
N GLY A 107 0.91 18.35 5.76
CA GLY A 107 0.05 18.11 4.60
C GLY A 107 0.03 16.65 4.15
N ALA A 108 -0.44 16.43 2.94
CA ALA A 108 -0.56 15.11 2.31
C ALA A 108 0.33 15.00 1.07
N PRO A 109 0.83 13.81 0.75
CA PRO A 109 1.70 13.63 -0.41
C PRO A 109 1.00 13.87 -1.75
N SER A 110 1.75 14.45 -2.70
CA SER A 110 1.39 14.52 -4.11
C SER A 110 2.35 13.66 -4.93
N ILE A 111 1.82 12.61 -5.55
CA ILE A 111 2.57 11.65 -6.35
C ILE A 111 2.32 11.97 -7.83
N GLY A 112 3.38 12.13 -8.61
CA GLY A 112 3.33 12.31 -10.05
C GLY A 112 2.90 11.06 -10.81
N SER A 113 3.06 11.10 -12.13
CA SER A 113 2.70 10.00 -13.03
C SER A 113 3.86 9.04 -13.26
N ASN A 114 3.55 7.78 -13.64
CA ASN A 114 4.53 6.72 -13.90
C ASN A 114 5.44 6.39 -12.71
N VAL A 115 4.97 6.60 -11.47
CA VAL A 115 5.74 6.36 -10.25
C VAL A 115 5.64 4.89 -9.85
N PHE A 116 6.78 4.28 -9.54
CA PHE A 116 6.88 2.93 -8.99
C PHE A 116 7.17 3.00 -7.49
N ILE A 117 6.31 2.37 -6.67
CA ILE A 117 6.44 2.38 -5.21
C ILE A 117 6.60 0.93 -4.73
N GLY A 118 7.82 0.60 -4.31
CA GLY A 118 8.19 -0.73 -3.83
C GLY A 118 7.49 -1.13 -2.53
N CYS A 119 7.46 -2.44 -2.26
CA CYS A 119 6.75 -2.99 -1.11
C CYS A 119 7.25 -2.37 0.22
N GLY A 120 6.32 -2.11 1.13
CA GLY A 120 6.62 -1.56 2.44
C GLY A 120 7.08 -0.09 2.46
N ALA A 121 7.21 0.59 1.32
CA ALA A 121 7.63 1.99 1.29
C ALA A 121 6.63 2.90 2.01
N LYS A 122 7.15 3.97 2.63
CA LYS A 122 6.38 4.98 3.36
C LYS A 122 6.67 6.36 2.77
N ILE A 123 5.64 7.05 2.31
CA ILE A 123 5.72 8.43 1.82
C ILE A 123 4.85 9.26 2.73
N ILE A 124 5.46 10.15 3.52
CA ILE A 124 4.78 10.80 4.64
C ILE A 124 4.92 12.31 4.57
N GLY A 125 3.79 12.99 4.72
CA GLY A 125 3.73 14.46 4.79
C GLY A 125 3.40 15.12 3.46
N GLY A 126 3.40 16.45 3.46
CA GLY A 126 3.14 17.29 2.29
C GLY A 126 4.33 17.32 1.33
N VAL A 127 4.76 16.15 0.87
CA VAL A 127 5.90 15.98 -0.03
C VAL A 127 5.44 15.81 -1.47
N HIS A 128 6.26 16.26 -2.40
CA HIS A 128 6.03 16.10 -3.83
C HIS A 128 6.97 15.06 -4.42
N ILE A 129 6.40 14.03 -5.03
CA ILE A 129 7.13 13.00 -5.78
C ILE A 129 6.92 13.28 -7.26
N GLY A 130 7.98 13.59 -7.97
CA GLY A 130 7.95 13.91 -9.40
C GLY A 130 7.59 12.70 -10.27
N ASP A 131 7.41 12.96 -11.56
CA ASP A 131 7.08 11.92 -12.54
C ASP A 131 8.24 10.94 -12.74
N ASN A 132 7.92 9.71 -13.12
CA ASN A 132 8.89 8.64 -13.42
C ASN A 132 9.82 8.28 -12.24
N VAL A 133 9.45 8.62 -11.00
CA VAL A 133 10.22 8.27 -9.81
C VAL A 133 10.08 6.78 -9.48
N ARG A 134 11.15 6.19 -8.97
CA ARG A 134 11.18 4.82 -8.43
C ARG A 134 11.52 4.88 -6.95
N ILE A 135 10.64 4.36 -6.11
CA ILE A 135 10.86 4.25 -4.66
C ILE A 135 11.10 2.78 -4.34
N GLY A 136 12.29 2.48 -3.82
CA GLY A 136 12.69 1.15 -3.43
C GLY A 136 11.86 0.60 -2.26
N ALA A 137 11.91 -0.72 -2.09
CA ALA A 137 11.21 -1.38 -0.99
C ALA A 137 11.66 -0.84 0.38
N ASN A 138 10.72 -0.69 1.31
CA ASN A 138 10.91 -0.20 2.67
C ASN A 138 11.54 1.21 2.80
N CYS A 139 11.69 1.96 1.71
CA CYS A 139 12.14 3.35 1.79
C CYS A 139 11.14 4.22 2.56
N VAL A 140 11.65 5.12 3.38
CA VAL A 140 10.87 6.16 4.05
C VAL A 140 11.19 7.50 3.40
N VAL A 141 10.19 8.12 2.79
CA VAL A 141 10.30 9.39 2.05
C VAL A 141 9.54 10.46 2.80
N THR A 142 10.25 11.47 3.27
CA THR A 142 9.72 12.62 4.03
C THR A 142 10.13 13.96 3.42
N GLU A 143 10.73 13.92 2.23
CA GLU A 143 11.18 15.10 1.47
C GLU A 143 10.78 14.96 0.00
N ASP A 144 10.81 16.07 -0.71
CA ASP A 144 10.49 16.09 -2.15
C ASP A 144 11.49 15.26 -2.95
N VAL A 145 10.99 14.55 -3.95
CA VAL A 145 11.80 13.74 -4.87
C VAL A 145 11.62 14.28 -6.28
N PRO A 146 12.69 14.76 -6.93
CA PRO A 146 12.59 15.29 -8.28
C PRO A 146 12.22 14.18 -9.29
N ALA A 147 11.65 14.57 -10.42
CA ALA A 147 11.30 13.65 -11.49
C ALA A 147 12.51 12.85 -11.98
N ASN A 148 12.26 11.63 -12.48
CA ASN A 148 13.28 10.69 -13.02
C ASN A 148 14.33 10.24 -11.99
N ALA A 149 14.03 10.33 -10.69
CA ALA A 149 14.92 9.91 -9.61
C ALA A 149 14.58 8.50 -9.09
N THR A 150 15.55 7.89 -8.42
CA THR A 150 15.36 6.63 -7.69
C THR A 150 15.76 6.83 -6.23
N VAL A 151 14.85 6.49 -5.32
CA VAL A 151 15.08 6.48 -3.88
C VAL A 151 15.40 5.05 -3.44
N VAL A 152 16.51 4.85 -2.76
CA VAL A 152 16.95 3.54 -2.26
C VAL A 152 17.41 3.65 -0.81
N LEU A 153 17.36 2.54 -0.09
CA LEU A 153 17.94 2.42 1.25
C LEU A 153 19.46 2.22 1.16
N GLU A 154 20.17 2.64 2.20
CA GLU A 154 21.56 2.22 2.40
C GLU A 154 21.64 0.70 2.61
N ARG A 155 22.80 0.13 2.29
CA ARG A 155 23.03 -1.30 2.50
C ARG A 155 23.00 -1.62 3.99
N PRO A 156 22.38 -2.73 4.41
CA PRO A 156 22.37 -3.14 5.81
C PRO A 156 23.80 -3.42 6.29
N ARG A 157 24.08 -3.04 7.54
CA ARG A 157 25.34 -3.43 8.19
C ARG A 157 25.27 -4.88 8.59
N ILE A 158 26.25 -5.68 8.18
CA ILE A 158 26.39 -7.09 8.56
C ILE A 158 27.34 -7.16 9.76
N ILE A 159 26.88 -7.80 10.83
CA ILE A 159 27.68 -8.06 12.04
C ILE A 159 27.97 -9.55 12.07
N LEU A 160 29.25 -9.90 12.01
CA LEU A 160 29.70 -11.28 12.16
C LEU A 160 29.90 -11.58 13.66
N HIS A 161 29.40 -12.70 14.10
CA HIS A 161 29.60 -13.20 15.46
C HIS A 161 30.57 -14.37 15.39
N GLU A 162 31.51 -14.45 16.34
CA GLU A 162 32.50 -15.54 16.43
C GLU A 162 31.85 -16.84 16.90
N GLU A 163 30.76 -16.74 17.69
CA GLU A 163 30.02 -17.87 18.20
C GLU A 163 28.57 -17.85 17.68
N THR A 164 27.99 -19.06 17.55
CA THR A 164 26.58 -19.21 17.19
C THR A 164 25.71 -18.73 18.35
N GLN A 165 24.79 -17.79 18.07
CA GLN A 165 23.79 -17.37 19.06
C GLN A 165 22.68 -18.42 19.11
N GLU A 166 22.42 -18.97 20.28
CA GLU A 166 21.28 -19.86 20.51
C GLU A 166 19.98 -19.08 20.49
N LEU A 167 18.98 -19.61 19.80
CA LEU A 167 17.61 -19.08 19.81
C LEU A 167 16.84 -19.74 20.96
N VAL A 168 16.33 -18.94 21.89
CA VAL A 168 15.43 -19.42 22.93
C VAL A 168 14.06 -19.68 22.30
N GLU A 169 13.52 -20.90 22.47
CA GLU A 169 12.14 -21.18 22.07
C GLU A 169 11.16 -20.35 22.89
N SER A 170 10.06 -19.90 22.24
CA SER A 170 9.07 -19.00 22.88
C SER A 170 8.43 -19.55 24.17
N ARG A 171 8.58 -20.85 24.43
CA ARG A 171 8.09 -21.53 25.66
C ARG A 171 8.99 -21.31 26.87
N GLU A 172 10.25 -20.89 26.67
CA GLU A 172 11.26 -20.68 27.70
C GLU A 172 11.48 -19.21 28.06
N ILE A 173 10.69 -18.30 27.48
CA ILE A 173 10.77 -16.89 27.83
C ILE A 173 10.21 -16.75 29.27
N PRO A 174 11.03 -16.40 30.27
CA PRO A 174 10.56 -16.16 31.63
C PRO A 174 9.51 -15.06 31.58
N ASN A 175 8.38 -15.26 32.27
CA ASN A 175 7.41 -14.18 32.46
C ASN A 175 8.17 -13.00 33.08
N ALA A 176 8.14 -11.84 32.45
CA ALA A 176 8.65 -10.62 33.02
C ALA A 176 7.69 -10.27 34.18
N ASP A 177 8.17 -10.41 35.43
CA ASP A 177 7.51 -9.95 36.64
C ASP A 177 7.36 -8.42 36.67
#